data_8ee1d8a151956901071cdc22ab637823
#
_entry.id   8ee1d8a151956901071cdc22ab637823
#
_cell.length_a   1.000
_cell.length_b   1.000
_cell.length_c   1.000
_cell.angle_alpha   90.00
_cell.angle_beta   90.00
_cell.angle_gamma   90.00
#
_symmetry.space_group_name_H-M   'P 1'
#
loop_
_entity.id
_entity.type
_entity.pdbx_description
1 polymer ?
#
loop_
_entity_poly.entity_id
_entity_poly.type
_entity_poly.pdbx_seq_one_letter_code
_entity_poly.pdbx_strand_id
1 'polypeptide(L)'
;MGHDIDIQLIRHGEAAARWDTARDPPLSEQGRGQAETLVASFAHIAPRRILTSPLLRAQETAHPLAQSWHAPVNIADEVRELPSSVPLAERAEWLAGVMRSEWSQVDHTLHQWRERAWELITNCQQDTVIFTHFMVINALVGRATGDPRLVCFEPDYCSITRLRLTAQGCELVSLGKARTTLVL
;
A
#
# COMPACT_ATOMS: atom_id res chain seq x y z
N MET A 1 -3.89 -6.14 -29.39
CA MET A 1 -2.76 -5.98 -28.45
C MET A 1 -3.34 -5.35 -27.20
N GLY A 2 -3.30 -6.04 -26.04
CA GLY A 2 -3.77 -5.48 -24.78
C GLY A 2 -2.91 -4.27 -24.41
N HIS A 3 -3.53 -3.23 -23.90
CA HIS A 3 -2.81 -2.05 -23.40
C HIS A 3 -2.22 -2.41 -22.02
N ASP A 4 -0.97 -2.05 -21.80
CA ASP A 4 -0.34 -2.20 -20.47
C ASP A 4 -1.10 -1.34 -19.45
N ILE A 5 -1.29 -1.87 -18.24
CA ILE A 5 -2.03 -1.20 -17.18
C ILE A 5 -1.06 -0.73 -16.10
N ASP A 6 -1.13 0.55 -15.77
CA ASP A 6 -0.31 1.18 -14.73
C ASP A 6 -1.02 1.07 -13.38
N ILE A 7 -0.35 0.46 -12.40
CA ILE A 7 -0.82 0.32 -11.03
C ILE A 7 0.08 1.18 -10.13
N GLN A 8 -0.52 2.16 -9.47
CA GLN A 8 0.19 3.05 -8.55
C GLN A 8 -0.21 2.72 -7.11
N LEU A 9 0.72 2.19 -6.34
CA LEU A 9 0.54 1.88 -4.93
C LEU A 9 1.02 3.05 -4.09
N ILE A 10 0.14 3.60 -3.27
CA ILE A 10 0.43 4.76 -2.41
C ILE A 10 0.33 4.32 -0.95
N ARG A 11 1.43 4.48 -0.20
CA ARG A 11 1.38 4.31 1.23
C ARG A 11 0.58 5.47 1.85
N HIS A 12 -0.33 5.18 2.79
CA HIS A 12 -1.05 6.21 3.53
C HIS A 12 -0.11 7.25 4.16
N GLY A 13 -0.60 8.46 4.41
CA GLY A 13 0.08 9.50 5.18
C GLY A 13 0.34 9.10 6.63
N GLU A 14 1.07 9.92 7.38
CA GLU A 14 1.35 9.64 8.79
C GLU A 14 0.04 9.49 9.59
N ALA A 15 -0.06 8.42 10.37
CA ALA A 15 -1.21 8.17 11.23
C ALA A 15 -1.06 8.88 12.59
N ALA A 16 -2.17 9.30 13.19
CA ALA A 16 -2.21 9.96 14.50
C ALA A 16 -1.76 9.08 15.66
N ALA A 17 -1.74 7.75 15.46
CA ALA A 17 -1.26 6.79 16.43
C ALA A 17 -0.56 5.62 15.72
N ARG A 18 0.31 4.93 16.45
CA ARG A 18 1.02 3.76 15.93
C ARG A 18 0.06 2.58 15.78
N TRP A 19 0.37 1.69 14.84
CA TRP A 19 -0.40 0.48 14.58
C TRP A 19 -0.48 -0.49 15.77
N ASP A 20 0.52 -0.46 16.65
CA ASP A 20 0.60 -1.27 17.87
C ASP A 20 -0.16 -0.65 19.07
N THR A 21 -0.61 0.60 18.96
CA THR A 21 -1.34 1.30 20.02
C THR A 21 -2.80 1.57 19.71
N ALA A 22 -3.19 1.56 18.42
CA ALA A 22 -4.56 1.77 17.97
C ALA A 22 -4.92 0.84 16.82
N ARG A 23 -6.19 0.41 16.76
CA ARG A 23 -6.65 -0.52 15.72
C ARG A 23 -6.78 0.15 14.35
N ASP A 24 -7.36 1.33 14.32
CA ASP A 24 -7.62 2.08 13.09
C ASP A 24 -7.48 3.59 13.32
N PRO A 25 -6.25 4.09 13.53
CA PRO A 25 -6.04 5.51 13.73
C PRO A 25 -6.27 6.31 12.44
N PRO A 26 -6.84 7.55 12.55
CA PRO A 26 -6.90 8.49 11.44
C PRO A 26 -5.50 9.02 11.08
N LEU A 27 -5.41 9.86 10.06
CA LEU A 27 -4.20 10.63 9.78
C LEU A 27 -3.89 11.63 10.90
N SER A 28 -2.60 11.84 11.14
CA SER A 28 -2.13 13.00 11.91
C SER A 28 -2.36 14.29 11.12
N GLU A 29 -2.14 15.45 11.74
CA GLU A 29 -2.14 16.73 11.03
C GLU A 29 -1.09 16.75 9.91
N GLN A 30 0.11 16.25 10.21
CA GLN A 30 1.18 16.08 9.21
C GLN A 30 0.75 15.11 8.09
N GLY A 31 0.09 14.00 8.43
CA GLY A 31 -0.42 13.04 7.45
C GLY A 31 -1.45 13.64 6.50
N ARG A 32 -2.32 14.50 6.98
CA ARG A 32 -3.26 15.25 6.14
C ARG A 32 -2.53 16.19 5.18
N GLY A 33 -1.54 16.96 5.65
CA GLY A 33 -0.71 17.80 4.79
C GLY A 33 0.07 16.99 3.73
N GLN A 34 0.55 15.78 4.08
CA GLN A 34 1.19 14.87 3.13
C GLN A 34 0.20 14.43 2.03
N ALA A 35 -1.03 14.09 2.40
CA ALA A 35 -2.07 13.68 1.45
C ALA A 35 -2.49 14.82 0.50
N GLU A 36 -2.57 16.05 1.00
CA GLU A 36 -2.83 17.24 0.18
C GLU A 36 -1.67 17.51 -0.80
N THR A 37 -0.43 17.41 -0.33
CA THR A 37 0.77 17.61 -1.16
C THR A 37 0.88 16.56 -2.27
N LEU A 38 0.45 15.34 -2.01
CA LEU A 38 0.45 14.23 -2.97
C LEU A 38 -0.34 14.56 -4.24
N VAL A 39 -1.41 15.36 -4.15
CA VAL A 39 -2.27 15.71 -5.30
C VAL A 39 -1.45 16.36 -6.43
N ALA A 40 -0.43 17.14 -6.10
CA ALA A 40 0.43 17.77 -7.10
C ALA A 40 1.17 16.76 -8.00
N SER A 41 1.46 15.56 -7.49
CA SER A 41 2.06 14.48 -8.28
C SER A 41 1.16 13.95 -9.39
N PHE A 42 -0.12 14.27 -9.34
CA PHE A 42 -1.15 13.85 -10.29
C PHE A 42 -1.71 14.97 -11.17
N ALA A 43 -1.13 16.20 -11.09
CA ALA A 43 -1.66 17.39 -11.76
C ALA A 43 -1.77 17.26 -13.30
N HIS A 44 -0.94 16.41 -13.91
CA HIS A 44 -0.91 16.19 -15.36
C HIS A 44 -1.33 14.77 -15.76
N ILE A 45 -1.95 14.06 -14.84
CA ILE A 45 -2.42 12.68 -15.05
C ILE A 45 -3.95 12.70 -15.15
N ALA A 46 -4.49 12.11 -16.21
CA ALA A 46 -5.94 11.96 -16.35
C ALA A 46 -6.51 11.13 -15.17
N PRO A 47 -7.74 11.42 -14.71
CA PRO A 47 -8.37 10.65 -13.65
C PRO A 47 -8.34 9.14 -13.92
N ARG A 48 -7.98 8.37 -12.92
CA ARG A 48 -7.88 6.91 -12.93
C ARG A 48 -8.83 6.31 -11.90
N ARG A 49 -9.03 5.01 -11.96
CA ARG A 49 -9.74 4.29 -10.91
C ARG A 49 -9.01 4.46 -9.57
N ILE A 50 -9.76 4.77 -8.50
CA ILE A 50 -9.22 4.86 -7.14
C ILE A 50 -9.74 3.70 -6.33
N LEU A 51 -8.82 2.90 -5.77
CA LEU A 51 -9.07 1.91 -4.74
C LEU A 51 -8.42 2.36 -3.43
N THR A 52 -9.02 1.98 -2.31
CA THR A 52 -8.44 2.23 -0.98
C THR A 52 -8.68 1.05 -0.05
N SER A 53 -7.72 0.81 0.83
CA SER A 53 -7.93 -0.01 2.02
C SER A 53 -9.10 0.50 2.84
N PRO A 54 -9.86 -0.37 3.52
CA PRO A 54 -10.93 0.07 4.42
C PRO A 54 -10.42 0.78 5.68
N LEU A 55 -9.12 0.81 5.96
CA LEU A 55 -8.58 1.50 7.13
C LEU A 55 -8.60 3.02 6.93
N LEU A 56 -9.02 3.73 7.99
CA LEU A 56 -9.34 5.15 7.95
C LEU A 56 -8.21 6.01 7.38
N ARG A 57 -6.97 5.79 7.81
CA ARG A 57 -5.79 6.53 7.33
C ARG A 57 -5.55 6.40 5.82
N ALA A 58 -5.90 5.26 5.22
CA ALA A 58 -5.78 5.09 3.76
C ALA A 58 -6.91 5.82 3.02
N GLN A 59 -8.13 5.78 3.54
CA GLN A 59 -9.27 6.50 2.99
C GLN A 59 -9.06 8.01 3.06
N GLU A 60 -8.59 8.52 4.21
CA GLU A 60 -8.28 9.94 4.38
C GLU A 60 -7.14 10.39 3.46
N THR A 61 -6.15 9.52 3.17
CA THR A 61 -5.09 9.82 2.20
C THR A 61 -5.61 9.89 0.77
N ALA A 62 -6.60 9.06 0.41
CA ALA A 62 -7.21 9.05 -0.91
C ALA A 62 -8.10 10.27 -1.18
N HIS A 63 -8.69 10.83 -0.13
CA HIS A 63 -9.74 11.84 -0.22
C HIS A 63 -9.35 13.10 -1.03
N PRO A 64 -8.20 13.77 -0.81
CA PRO A 64 -7.81 14.96 -1.57
C PRO A 64 -7.68 14.68 -3.07
N LEU A 65 -7.10 13.55 -3.46
CA LEU A 65 -6.98 13.18 -4.87
C LEU A 65 -8.34 12.89 -5.50
N ALA A 66 -9.19 12.16 -4.79
CA ALA A 66 -10.55 11.86 -5.25
C ALA A 66 -11.37 13.12 -5.46
N GLN A 67 -11.26 14.10 -4.56
CA GLN A 67 -11.89 15.41 -4.72
C GLN A 67 -11.35 16.15 -5.96
N SER A 68 -10.03 16.21 -6.13
CA SER A 68 -9.38 16.86 -7.28
C SER A 68 -9.82 16.26 -8.61
N TRP A 69 -10.02 14.96 -8.66
CA TRP A 69 -10.45 14.24 -9.86
C TRP A 69 -11.98 14.13 -10.03
N HIS A 70 -12.76 14.55 -9.03
CA HIS A 70 -14.21 14.31 -8.95
C HIS A 70 -14.55 12.83 -9.18
N ALA A 71 -13.72 11.93 -8.65
CA ALA A 71 -13.78 10.50 -8.87
C ALA A 71 -14.25 9.75 -7.61
N PRO A 72 -15.03 8.66 -7.77
CA PRO A 72 -15.40 7.82 -6.65
C PRO A 72 -14.20 7.07 -6.08
N VAL A 73 -14.21 6.85 -4.76
CA VAL A 73 -13.27 5.98 -4.06
C VAL A 73 -13.94 4.64 -3.80
N ASN A 74 -13.33 3.55 -4.24
CA ASN A 74 -13.85 2.21 -4.02
C ASN A 74 -13.00 1.50 -2.93
N ILE A 75 -13.65 0.96 -1.92
CA ILE A 75 -13.00 0.22 -0.84
C ILE A 75 -12.69 -1.20 -1.33
N ALA A 76 -11.44 -1.65 -1.08
CA ALA A 76 -10.97 -2.99 -1.36
C ALA A 76 -10.30 -3.58 -0.12
N ASP A 77 -10.91 -4.63 0.46
CA ASP A 77 -10.40 -5.27 1.67
C ASP A 77 -9.09 -6.03 1.43
N GLU A 78 -8.85 -6.43 0.20
CA GLU A 78 -7.66 -7.15 -0.25
C GLU A 78 -6.37 -6.35 -0.04
N VAL A 79 -6.45 -5.02 0.01
CA VAL A 79 -5.31 -4.13 0.27
C VAL A 79 -5.31 -3.54 1.68
N ARG A 80 -6.01 -4.19 2.61
CA ARG A 80 -5.93 -3.93 4.05
C ARG A 80 -4.53 -4.31 4.56
N GLU A 81 -4.04 -3.57 5.57
CA GLU A 81 -2.75 -3.88 6.22
C GLU A 81 -2.73 -5.29 6.81
N LEU A 82 -1.54 -5.81 6.95
CA LEU A 82 -1.21 -7.12 7.48
C LEU A 82 -2.13 -7.53 8.63
N PRO A 83 -2.85 -8.66 8.54
CA PRO A 83 -3.68 -9.15 9.63
C PRO A 83 -2.80 -9.58 10.81
N SER A 84 -3.11 -9.10 12.00
CA SER A 84 -2.43 -9.50 13.22
C SER A 84 -3.21 -10.60 13.92
N SER A 85 -2.55 -11.72 14.19
CA SER A 85 -3.10 -12.84 14.96
C SER A 85 -2.91 -12.68 16.48
N VAL A 86 -2.17 -11.64 16.91
CA VAL A 86 -1.83 -11.43 18.32
C VAL A 86 -2.59 -10.25 18.94
N PRO A 87 -2.76 -10.22 20.28
CA PRO A 87 -3.33 -9.09 21.01
C PRO A 87 -2.57 -7.80 20.75
N LEU A 88 -3.24 -6.64 20.94
CA LEU A 88 -2.66 -5.32 20.67
C LEU A 88 -1.33 -5.09 21.40
N ALA A 89 -1.22 -5.54 22.65
CA ALA A 89 -0.03 -5.39 23.47
C ALA A 89 1.21 -6.15 22.94
N GLU A 90 1.01 -7.20 22.14
CA GLU A 90 2.08 -8.05 21.60
C GLU A 90 2.44 -7.69 20.14
N ARG A 91 1.69 -6.78 19.54
CA ARG A 91 1.82 -6.46 18.10
C ARG A 91 3.18 -5.91 17.71
N ALA A 92 3.80 -5.09 18.57
CA ALA A 92 5.09 -4.47 18.26
C ALA A 92 6.18 -5.54 18.09
N GLU A 93 6.26 -6.49 19.03
CA GLU A 93 7.24 -7.58 18.98
C GLU A 93 6.97 -8.54 17.82
N TRP A 94 5.69 -8.94 17.67
CA TRP A 94 5.27 -9.79 16.55
C TRP A 94 5.61 -9.16 15.19
N LEU A 95 5.27 -7.88 14.99
CA LEU A 95 5.57 -7.17 13.74
C LEU A 95 7.07 -7.07 13.49
N ALA A 96 7.86 -6.78 14.51
CA ALA A 96 9.32 -6.74 14.39
C ALA A 96 9.91 -8.10 13.97
N GLY A 97 9.32 -9.21 14.40
CA GLY A 97 9.65 -10.55 13.95
C GLY A 97 9.27 -10.77 12.48
N VAL A 98 8.02 -10.48 12.13
CA VAL A 98 7.48 -10.61 10.77
C VAL A 98 8.29 -9.79 9.76
N MET A 99 8.62 -8.55 10.08
CA MET A 99 9.39 -7.67 9.18
C MET A 99 10.80 -8.18 8.85
N ARG A 100 11.37 -9.04 9.68
CA ARG A 100 12.70 -9.66 9.46
C ARG A 100 12.64 -11.04 8.81
N SER A 101 11.44 -11.56 8.60
CA SER A 101 11.21 -12.90 8.07
C SER A 101 11.24 -12.94 6.55
N GLU A 102 11.34 -14.16 6.02
CA GLU A 102 11.10 -14.47 4.62
C GLU A 102 9.72 -15.12 4.45
N TRP A 103 9.19 -15.08 3.23
CA TRP A 103 7.89 -15.69 2.91
C TRP A 103 7.85 -17.19 3.19
N SER A 104 8.98 -17.89 3.11
CA SER A 104 9.09 -19.31 3.47
C SER A 104 8.87 -19.61 4.96
N GLN A 105 8.92 -18.59 5.82
CA GLN A 105 8.89 -18.71 7.28
C GLN A 105 7.55 -18.30 7.91
N VAL A 106 6.62 -17.78 7.10
CA VAL A 106 5.32 -17.29 7.59
C VAL A 106 4.21 -18.32 7.39
N ASP A 107 3.13 -18.16 8.14
CA ASP A 107 1.99 -19.04 8.10
C ASP A 107 1.12 -18.87 6.85
N HIS A 108 0.18 -19.80 6.67
CA HIS A 108 -0.73 -19.81 5.54
C HIS A 108 -1.63 -18.56 5.47
N THR A 109 -1.97 -17.95 6.59
CA THR A 109 -2.82 -16.76 6.66
C THR A 109 -2.17 -15.59 5.94
N LEU A 110 -0.86 -15.38 6.15
CA LEU A 110 -0.11 -14.32 5.48
C LEU A 110 0.07 -14.60 3.98
N HIS A 111 0.25 -15.85 3.61
CA HIS A 111 0.25 -16.25 2.20
C HIS A 111 -1.08 -15.95 1.52
N GLN A 112 -2.21 -16.32 2.13
CA GLN A 112 -3.54 -16.02 1.60
C GLN A 112 -3.81 -14.52 1.49
N TRP A 113 -3.37 -13.75 2.49
CA TRP A 113 -3.47 -12.30 2.47
C TRP A 113 -2.71 -11.70 1.29
N ARG A 114 -1.46 -12.13 1.05
CA ARG A 114 -0.67 -11.70 -0.12
C ARG A 114 -1.31 -12.09 -1.44
N GLU A 115 -1.83 -13.34 -1.54
CA GLU A 115 -2.50 -13.80 -2.75
C GLU A 115 -3.70 -12.94 -3.11
N ARG A 116 -4.57 -12.63 -2.15
CA ARG A 116 -5.74 -11.76 -2.40
C ARG A 116 -5.34 -10.38 -2.91
N ALA A 117 -4.32 -9.76 -2.32
CA ALA A 117 -3.81 -8.48 -2.80
C ALA A 117 -3.23 -8.59 -4.22
N TRP A 118 -2.52 -9.68 -4.50
CA TRP A 118 -1.95 -9.93 -5.83
C TRP A 118 -3.03 -10.17 -6.88
N GLU A 119 -4.01 -10.99 -6.58
CA GLU A 119 -5.17 -11.24 -7.46
C GLU A 119 -5.93 -9.95 -7.76
N LEU A 120 -6.14 -9.10 -6.76
CA LEU A 120 -6.80 -7.81 -6.97
C LEU A 120 -6.06 -6.97 -8.02
N ILE A 121 -4.74 -6.81 -7.88
CA ILE A 121 -3.98 -5.94 -8.79
C ILE A 121 -3.86 -6.57 -10.18
N THR A 122 -3.63 -7.88 -10.28
CA THR A 122 -3.45 -8.57 -11.57
C THR A 122 -4.76 -8.69 -12.36
N ASN A 123 -5.90 -8.54 -11.72
CA ASN A 123 -7.23 -8.50 -12.35
C ASN A 123 -7.70 -7.07 -12.70
N CYS A 124 -6.89 -6.04 -12.48
CA CYS A 124 -7.24 -4.69 -12.91
C CYS A 124 -7.34 -4.62 -14.45
N GLN A 125 -8.37 -3.95 -14.95
CA GLN A 125 -8.63 -3.81 -16.38
C GLN A 125 -8.33 -2.39 -16.90
N GLN A 126 -7.87 -1.50 -16.03
CA GLN A 126 -7.54 -0.11 -16.33
C GLN A 126 -6.53 0.44 -15.34
N ASP A 127 -5.88 1.54 -15.68
CA ASP A 127 -4.97 2.26 -14.80
C ASP A 127 -5.63 2.55 -13.46
N THR A 128 -4.96 2.18 -12.37
CA THR A 128 -5.53 2.21 -11.03
C THR A 128 -4.55 2.79 -10.03
N VAL A 129 -5.04 3.69 -9.18
CA VAL A 129 -4.34 4.21 -8.00
C VAL A 129 -4.90 3.51 -6.76
N ILE A 130 -4.03 2.94 -5.94
CA ILE A 130 -4.40 2.14 -4.77
C ILE A 130 -3.76 2.74 -3.52
N PHE A 131 -4.59 3.26 -2.62
CA PHE A 131 -4.16 3.76 -1.32
C PHE A 131 -4.13 2.62 -0.30
N THR A 132 -2.95 2.33 0.22
CA THR A 132 -2.70 1.13 1.00
C THR A 132 -1.61 1.34 2.05
N HIS A 133 -0.90 0.29 2.42
CA HIS A 133 -0.04 0.22 3.59
C HIS A 133 1.35 -0.30 3.26
N PHE A 134 2.25 -0.14 4.23
CA PHE A 134 3.65 -0.54 4.14
C PHE A 134 3.84 -2.01 3.76
N MET A 135 3.16 -2.93 4.49
CA MET A 135 3.36 -4.37 4.24
C MET A 135 2.71 -4.84 2.94
N VAL A 136 1.57 -4.27 2.54
CA VAL A 136 0.93 -4.58 1.25
C VAL A 136 1.86 -4.22 0.09
N ILE A 137 2.44 -3.02 0.13
CA ILE A 137 3.37 -2.56 -0.93
C ILE A 137 4.57 -3.50 -1.01
N ASN A 138 5.19 -3.85 0.13
CA ASN A 138 6.30 -4.79 0.17
C ASN A 138 5.93 -6.19 -0.35
N ALA A 139 4.75 -6.70 0.04
CA ALA A 139 4.26 -8.00 -0.43
C ALA A 139 4.09 -8.06 -1.95
N LEU A 140 3.55 -6.99 -2.55
CA LEU A 140 3.33 -6.89 -3.99
C LEU A 140 4.65 -6.68 -4.75
N VAL A 141 5.52 -5.81 -4.26
CA VAL A 141 6.85 -5.58 -4.85
C VAL A 141 7.71 -6.85 -4.77
N GLY A 142 7.78 -7.47 -3.59
CA GLY A 142 8.53 -8.72 -3.42
C GLY A 142 8.06 -9.83 -4.37
N ARG A 143 6.73 -9.94 -4.58
CA ARG A 143 6.18 -10.90 -5.54
C ARG A 143 6.53 -10.55 -6.99
N ALA A 144 6.44 -9.28 -7.38
CA ALA A 144 6.75 -8.83 -8.74
C ALA A 144 8.25 -8.99 -9.07
N THR A 145 9.13 -8.92 -8.07
CA THR A 145 10.59 -9.01 -8.25
C THR A 145 11.20 -10.37 -7.88
N GLY A 146 10.42 -11.27 -7.27
CA GLY A 146 10.90 -12.54 -6.75
C GLY A 146 11.73 -12.40 -5.46
N ASP A 147 11.63 -11.29 -4.73
CA ASP A 147 12.35 -11.10 -3.46
C ASP A 147 11.72 -11.98 -2.36
N PRO A 148 12.48 -12.85 -1.70
CA PRO A 148 11.96 -13.74 -0.66
C PRO A 148 11.62 -13.04 0.65
N ARG A 149 12.11 -11.82 0.89
CA ARG A 149 11.89 -11.07 2.14
C ARG A 149 10.47 -10.50 2.20
N LEU A 150 9.92 -10.42 3.41
CA LEU A 150 8.65 -9.73 3.62
C LEU A 150 8.80 -8.21 3.45
N VAL A 151 9.93 -7.65 3.83
CA VAL A 151 10.26 -6.24 3.65
C VAL A 151 11.48 -6.12 2.73
N CYS A 152 11.26 -5.68 1.52
CA CYS A 152 12.31 -5.49 0.51
C CYS A 152 12.76 -4.03 0.39
N PHE A 153 11.93 -3.07 0.84
CA PHE A 153 12.30 -1.66 0.94
C PHE A 153 11.39 -0.93 1.94
N GLU A 154 11.68 0.32 2.25
CA GLU A 154 10.93 1.13 3.22
C GLU A 154 10.23 2.30 2.51
N PRO A 155 9.02 2.10 1.91
CA PRO A 155 8.28 3.19 1.29
C PRO A 155 7.96 4.28 2.31
N ASP A 156 8.20 5.55 1.98
CA ASP A 156 7.84 6.69 2.82
C ASP A 156 6.32 6.95 2.78
N TYR A 157 5.81 7.75 3.71
CA TYR A 157 4.41 8.19 3.70
C TYR A 157 4.08 8.93 2.39
N CYS A 158 2.92 8.66 1.83
CA CYS A 158 2.46 9.20 0.55
C CYS A 158 3.41 8.96 -0.62
N SER A 159 4.38 8.04 -0.50
CA SER A 159 5.22 7.66 -1.64
C SER A 159 4.44 6.80 -2.65
N ILE A 160 4.81 6.92 -3.93
CA ILE A 160 4.17 6.25 -5.05
C ILE A 160 5.10 5.16 -5.59
N THR A 161 4.73 3.89 -5.40
CA THR A 161 5.39 2.73 -6.01
C THR A 161 4.60 2.32 -7.25
N ARG A 162 5.28 2.12 -8.38
CA ARG A 162 4.61 1.82 -9.65
C ARG A 162 4.90 0.40 -10.10
N LEU A 163 3.82 -0.33 -10.37
CA LEU A 163 3.83 -1.62 -11.06
C LEU A 163 3.16 -1.46 -12.42
N ARG A 164 3.47 -2.36 -13.34
CA ARG A 164 2.84 -2.43 -14.66
C ARG A 164 2.39 -3.84 -14.94
N LEU A 165 1.14 -3.97 -15.36
CA LEU A 165 0.62 -5.23 -15.89
C LEU A 165 0.83 -5.24 -17.39
N THR A 166 1.50 -6.28 -17.87
CA THR A 166 1.78 -6.53 -19.28
C THR A 166 1.23 -7.89 -19.68
N ALA A 167 1.29 -8.23 -20.95
CA ALA A 167 0.93 -9.57 -21.42
C ALA A 167 1.84 -10.68 -20.84
N GLN A 168 3.02 -10.33 -20.32
CA GLN A 168 4.01 -11.25 -19.74
C GLN A 168 3.84 -11.37 -18.20
N GLY A 169 3.10 -10.49 -17.58
CA GLY A 169 2.88 -10.49 -16.12
C GLY A 169 2.94 -9.11 -15.48
N CYS A 170 3.19 -9.07 -14.19
CA CYS A 170 3.31 -7.84 -13.41
C CYS A 170 4.78 -7.53 -13.13
N GLU A 171 5.22 -6.34 -13.49
CA GLU A 171 6.61 -5.88 -13.32
C GLU A 171 6.71 -4.62 -12.48
N LEU A 172 7.81 -4.49 -11.73
CA LEU A 172 8.15 -3.27 -10.99
C LEU A 172 8.71 -2.22 -11.95
N VAL A 173 8.03 -1.08 -12.05
CA VAL A 173 8.50 0.08 -12.84
C VAL A 173 9.39 1.00 -12.01
N SER A 174 8.96 1.34 -10.79
CA SER A 174 9.73 2.17 -9.88
C SER A 174 9.30 1.99 -8.43
N LEU A 175 10.27 2.03 -7.53
CA LEU A 175 9.98 2.13 -6.09
C LEU A 175 9.57 3.55 -5.73
N GLY A 176 8.70 3.68 -4.76
CA GLY A 176 8.39 4.95 -4.12
C GLY A 176 9.61 5.52 -3.37
N LYS A 177 9.54 6.80 -3.01
CA LYS A 177 10.56 7.41 -2.15
C LYS A 177 10.74 6.56 -0.89
N ALA A 178 11.97 6.23 -0.58
CA ALA A 178 12.32 5.52 0.65
C ALA A 178 12.32 6.47 1.84
N ARG A 179 11.99 5.96 3.03
CA ARG A 179 12.12 6.72 4.28
C ARG A 179 13.58 7.08 4.54
N THR A 180 13.81 8.34 4.90
CA THR A 180 15.13 8.84 5.30
C THR A 180 15.37 8.72 6.80
N THR A 181 14.36 8.35 7.58
CA THR A 181 14.43 8.26 9.05
C THR A 181 14.32 6.81 9.48
N LEU A 182 15.33 6.33 10.23
CA LEU A 182 15.27 5.05 10.93
C LEU A 182 14.05 5.04 11.85
N VAL A 183 13.23 4.02 11.74
CA VAL A 183 12.21 3.71 12.75
C VAL A 183 12.96 3.12 13.93
N LEU A 184 13.15 3.94 14.99
CA LEU A 184 13.57 3.45 16.29
C LEU A 184 12.41 2.75 16.99
#